data_6635b1bd9beee49b134d84e9390ec82b
#
_entry.id   6635b1bd9beee49b134d84e9390ec82b
#
_cell.length_a   1.000
_cell.length_b   1.000
_cell.length_c   1.000
_cell.angle_alpha   90.00
_cell.angle_beta   90.00
_cell.angle_gamma   90.00
#
_symmetry.space_group_name_H-M   'P 1'
#
loop_
_entity.id
_entity.type
_entity.pdbx_description
1 polymer ?
#
loop_
_entity_poly.entity_id
_entity_poly.type
_entity_poly.pdbx_seq_one_letter_code
_entity_poly.pdbx_strand_id
1 'polypeptide(L)'
;MTGCEEAVKWKQSPTRYTVKRMDKFNSRRSEFSPMLYGEKYDQLYFASTRAPKGAGKDKEETNSAITGQRNNDLFLVKQDENGAWLAPVELEDEVNTEFDEGTPSFSKDGNTMYYTYCAQDPEGPRTSEIYISSRSSAKWGKGTRANIVKDSVTALGHPSISPDGKYLYFVSDAVGGYGGKDLFRARGVGSDFGSMKIWGLILIRLVMRCFLMCGIP
;
A
#
# COMPACT_ATOMS: atom_id res chain seq x y z
N MET A 1 -7.82 -21.46 17.80
CA MET A 1 -6.75 -22.14 18.58
C MET A 1 -5.70 -22.79 17.70
N THR A 2 -5.99 -23.12 16.46
CA THR A 2 -5.02 -23.76 15.53
C THR A 2 -3.75 -22.95 15.24
N GLY A 3 -3.80 -21.61 15.25
CA GLY A 3 -2.62 -20.78 14.93
C GLY A 3 -1.49 -20.86 15.97
N CYS A 4 -1.81 -20.96 17.24
CA CYS A 4 -0.79 -21.10 18.31
C CYS A 4 -0.13 -22.47 18.30
N GLU A 5 -0.86 -23.51 17.97
CA GLU A 5 -0.33 -24.87 17.85
C GLU A 5 0.60 -25.01 16.64
N GLU A 6 0.21 -24.41 15.51
CA GLU A 6 1.05 -24.35 14.31
C GLU A 6 2.34 -23.53 14.53
N ALA A 7 2.27 -22.42 15.27
CA ALA A 7 3.44 -21.61 15.59
C ALA A 7 4.53 -22.41 16.36
N VAL A 8 4.13 -23.33 17.24
CA VAL A 8 5.05 -24.23 17.94
C VAL A 8 5.75 -25.17 16.96
N LYS A 9 4.99 -25.76 16.02
CA LYS A 9 5.55 -26.62 14.97
C LYS A 9 6.51 -25.87 14.06
N TRP A 10 6.16 -24.66 13.63
CA TRP A 10 7.05 -23.84 12.81
C TRP A 10 8.35 -23.46 13.53
N LYS A 11 8.29 -23.25 14.84
CA LYS A 11 9.48 -22.99 15.64
C LYS A 11 10.40 -24.20 15.71
N GLN A 12 9.85 -25.42 15.68
CA GLN A 12 10.60 -26.69 15.67
C GLN A 12 11.16 -27.06 14.29
N SER A 13 10.51 -26.53 13.22
CA SER A 13 10.93 -26.73 11.84
C SER A 13 11.15 -25.37 11.15
N PRO A 14 12.24 -24.65 11.50
CA PRO A 14 12.50 -23.31 10.99
C PRO A 14 12.72 -23.35 9.48
N THR A 15 12.26 -22.30 8.82
CA THR A 15 12.51 -22.10 7.38
C THR A 15 13.97 -21.73 7.14
N ARG A 16 14.41 -21.79 5.88
CA ARG A 16 15.73 -21.32 5.44
C ARG A 16 15.95 -19.80 5.58
N TYR A 17 14.92 -19.05 5.93
CA TYR A 17 14.96 -17.59 6.03
C TYR A 17 15.41 -17.16 7.42
N THR A 18 16.29 -16.16 7.46
CA THR A 18 16.69 -15.47 8.68
C THR A 18 15.98 -14.13 8.74
N VAL A 19 15.20 -13.93 9.80
CA VAL A 19 14.51 -12.63 10.03
C VAL A 19 15.48 -11.67 10.72
N LYS A 20 15.69 -10.50 10.11
CA LYS A 20 16.50 -9.42 10.68
C LYS A 20 15.63 -8.19 10.90
N ARG A 21 15.73 -7.59 12.07
CA ARG A 21 15.08 -6.33 12.35
C ARG A 21 15.79 -5.19 11.59
N MET A 22 15.01 -4.34 10.95
CA MET A 22 15.50 -3.21 10.17
C MET A 22 15.30 -1.89 10.96
N ASP A 23 16.10 -1.70 12.01
CA ASP A 23 15.98 -0.58 12.94
C ASP A 23 16.07 0.80 12.29
N LYS A 24 16.75 0.91 11.15
CA LYS A 24 16.83 2.17 10.38
C LYS A 24 15.49 2.58 9.77
N PHE A 25 14.62 1.63 9.47
CA PHE A 25 13.34 1.88 8.80
C PHE A 25 12.19 1.96 9.79
N ASN A 26 12.28 1.17 10.86
CA ASN A 26 11.26 1.12 11.88
C ASN A 26 11.34 2.33 12.81
N SER A 27 10.20 2.84 13.21
CA SER A 27 10.05 3.88 14.21
C SER A 27 9.25 3.36 15.43
N ARG A 28 8.77 4.26 16.27
CA ARG A 28 7.79 3.94 17.33
C ARG A 28 6.35 3.95 16.83
N ARG A 29 6.16 4.20 15.55
CA ARG A 29 4.87 4.24 14.85
C ARG A 29 4.69 2.98 14.01
N SER A 30 3.64 2.94 13.22
CA SER A 30 3.37 1.82 12.32
C SER A 30 4.09 1.99 10.99
N GLU A 31 4.75 0.94 10.52
CA GLU A 31 5.32 0.81 9.19
C GLU A 31 4.75 -0.43 8.53
N PHE A 32 4.25 -0.31 7.30
CA PHE A 32 3.62 -1.42 6.58
C PHE A 32 3.72 -1.27 5.05
N SER A 33 3.29 -2.30 4.33
CA SER A 33 3.28 -2.38 2.86
C SER A 33 4.63 -2.06 2.21
N PRO A 34 5.73 -2.72 2.61
CA PRO A 34 7.02 -2.50 2.01
C PRO A 34 7.03 -2.98 0.55
N MET A 35 7.55 -2.13 -0.34
CA MET A 35 7.72 -2.45 -1.76
C MET A 35 9.16 -2.15 -2.18
N LEU A 36 9.93 -3.20 -2.45
CA LEU A 36 11.26 -3.07 -3.03
C LEU A 36 11.16 -2.71 -4.51
N TYR A 37 11.97 -1.76 -4.92
CA TYR A 37 12.02 -1.26 -6.28
C TYR A 37 13.45 -0.95 -6.74
N GLY A 38 13.64 -0.77 -8.07
CA GLY A 38 14.93 -0.57 -8.71
C GLY A 38 15.50 -1.86 -9.29
N GLU A 39 16.36 -1.76 -10.29
CA GLU A 39 16.99 -2.93 -10.93
C GLU A 39 17.80 -3.79 -9.95
N LYS A 40 18.36 -3.14 -8.93
CA LYS A 40 19.16 -3.78 -7.86
C LYS A 40 18.38 -3.93 -6.56
N TYR A 41 17.07 -3.63 -6.53
CA TYR A 41 16.28 -3.56 -5.31
C TYR A 41 16.89 -2.63 -4.25
N ASP A 42 17.41 -1.50 -4.71
CA ASP A 42 18.13 -0.48 -3.94
C ASP A 42 17.23 0.64 -3.42
N GLN A 43 15.94 0.54 -3.68
CA GLN A 43 14.90 1.44 -3.19
C GLN A 43 13.82 0.66 -2.47
N LEU A 44 13.39 1.18 -1.31
CA LEU A 44 12.29 0.62 -0.54
C LEU A 44 11.26 1.71 -0.29
N TYR A 45 10.06 1.50 -0.80
CA TYR A 45 8.89 2.32 -0.48
C TYR A 45 8.07 1.62 0.61
N PHE A 46 7.46 2.39 1.49
CA PHE A 46 6.56 1.86 2.52
C PHE A 46 5.65 2.97 3.05
N ALA A 47 4.54 2.58 3.66
CA ALA A 47 3.63 3.49 4.35
C ALA A 47 4.00 3.59 5.83
N SER A 48 3.85 4.77 6.42
CA SER A 48 4.10 4.99 7.85
C SER A 48 3.27 6.12 8.44
N THR A 49 2.89 5.97 9.70
CA THR A 49 2.26 7.02 10.51
C THR A 49 3.29 7.91 11.23
N ARG A 50 4.58 7.85 10.88
CA ARG A 50 5.62 8.70 11.46
C ARG A 50 5.46 10.15 11.05
N ALA A 51 5.84 11.08 11.91
CA ALA A 51 5.96 12.48 11.52
C ALA A 51 7.19 12.68 10.60
N PRO A 52 7.09 13.57 9.58
CA PRO A 52 8.23 13.93 8.75
C PRO A 52 9.38 14.50 9.61
N LYS A 53 10.63 14.28 9.16
CA LYS A 53 11.77 14.92 9.81
C LYS A 53 11.68 16.44 9.64
N GLY A 54 11.70 17.17 10.75
CA GLY A 54 11.66 18.64 10.74
C GLY A 54 10.25 19.22 10.70
N ALA A 55 9.21 18.41 10.77
CA ALA A 55 7.88 18.92 11.09
C ALA A 55 7.98 19.61 12.46
N GLY A 56 7.91 20.94 12.47
CA GLY A 56 7.80 21.72 13.68
C GLY A 56 6.56 21.29 14.46
N LYS A 57 6.52 21.60 15.75
CA LYS A 57 5.34 21.33 16.61
C LYS A 57 4.05 22.00 16.13
N ASP A 58 4.14 22.82 15.09
CA ASP A 58 3.06 23.66 14.55
C ASP A 58 2.32 23.08 13.33
N LYS A 59 2.75 21.92 12.76
CA LYS A 59 1.88 21.16 11.86
C LYS A 59 0.87 20.45 12.75
N GLU A 60 -0.38 20.91 12.74
CA GLU A 60 -1.51 20.18 13.35
C GLU A 60 -1.42 18.73 12.88
N GLU A 61 -1.23 17.81 13.82
CA GLU A 61 -1.27 16.39 13.52
C GLU A 61 -2.70 16.06 13.11
N THR A 62 -2.95 15.93 11.82
CA THR A 62 -4.21 15.40 11.33
C THR A 62 -4.25 13.92 11.68
N ASN A 63 -5.06 13.61 12.67
CA ASN A 63 -5.26 12.23 13.11
C ASN A 63 -6.43 11.60 12.34
N SER A 64 -6.22 10.39 11.88
CA SER A 64 -7.28 9.57 11.32
C SER A 64 -8.43 9.44 12.32
N ALA A 65 -9.64 9.80 11.93
CA ALA A 65 -10.84 9.68 12.76
C ALA A 65 -11.17 8.21 13.10
N ILE A 66 -10.61 7.23 12.37
CA ILE A 66 -10.81 5.80 12.64
C ILE A 66 -9.79 5.28 13.64
N THR A 67 -8.51 5.57 13.43
CA THR A 67 -7.42 4.97 14.22
C THR A 67 -6.98 5.85 15.37
N GLY A 68 -7.35 7.14 15.36
CA GLY A 68 -6.84 8.14 16.30
C GLY A 68 -5.33 8.40 16.18
N GLN A 69 -4.67 7.78 15.21
CA GLN A 69 -3.26 7.98 14.90
C GLN A 69 -3.10 8.96 13.75
N ARG A 70 -1.90 9.49 13.57
CA ARG A 70 -1.56 10.30 12.40
C ARG A 70 -1.85 9.50 11.12
N ASN A 71 -2.33 10.19 10.09
CA ASN A 71 -2.54 9.60 8.77
C ASN A 71 -1.25 9.00 8.21
N ASN A 72 -1.40 8.02 7.35
CA ASN A 72 -0.30 7.32 6.72
C ASN A 72 0.23 8.12 5.54
N ASP A 73 1.55 8.27 5.49
CA ASP A 73 2.26 8.83 4.35
C ASP A 73 3.16 7.76 3.71
N LEU A 74 3.49 7.94 2.45
CA LEU A 74 4.47 7.13 1.74
C LEU A 74 5.88 7.66 1.95
N PHE A 75 6.79 6.77 2.25
CA PHE A 75 8.21 7.03 2.47
C PHE A 75 9.07 6.23 1.49
N LEU A 76 10.23 6.80 1.16
CA LEU A 76 11.26 6.20 0.35
C LEU A 76 12.56 6.08 1.14
N VAL A 77 13.19 4.92 1.07
CA VAL A 77 14.57 4.69 1.49
C VAL A 77 15.39 4.24 0.28
N LYS A 78 16.58 4.79 0.14
CA LYS A 78 17.54 4.39 -0.91
C LYS A 78 18.79 3.81 -0.27
N GLN A 79 19.49 2.96 -1.01
CA GLN A 79 20.86 2.59 -0.69
C GLN A 79 21.84 3.64 -1.23
N ASP A 80 22.93 3.84 -0.53
CA ASP A 80 24.07 4.59 -1.02
C ASP A 80 24.94 3.74 -1.96
N GLU A 81 26.03 4.31 -2.47
CA GLU A 81 26.97 3.64 -3.39
C GLU A 81 27.62 2.38 -2.76
N ASN A 82 27.66 2.29 -1.45
CA ASN A 82 28.20 1.15 -0.70
C ASN A 82 27.13 0.10 -0.34
N GLY A 83 25.89 0.29 -0.79
CA GLY A 83 24.75 -0.58 -0.48
C GLY A 83 24.20 -0.40 0.93
N ALA A 84 24.59 0.65 1.66
CA ALA A 84 24.03 0.96 2.96
C ALA A 84 22.73 1.76 2.82
N TRP A 85 21.69 1.31 3.52
CA TRP A 85 20.41 1.99 3.52
C TRP A 85 20.50 3.37 4.20
N LEU A 86 20.01 4.38 3.54
CA LEU A 86 19.91 5.75 4.05
C LEU A 86 18.71 5.89 5.02
N ALA A 87 18.50 7.09 5.54
CA ALA A 87 17.32 7.37 6.35
C ALA A 87 16.07 7.50 5.46
N PRO A 88 14.87 7.12 5.96
CA PRO A 88 13.62 7.34 5.26
C PRO A 88 13.38 8.82 4.97
N VAL A 89 12.90 9.09 3.76
CA VAL A 89 12.47 10.41 3.29
C VAL A 89 11.01 10.30 2.88
N GLU A 90 10.20 11.23 3.30
CA GLU A 90 8.81 11.37 2.89
C GLU A 90 8.73 11.68 1.39
N LEU A 91 7.74 11.16 0.69
CA LEU A 91 7.46 11.55 -0.68
C LEU A 91 6.89 12.98 -0.72
N GLU A 92 6.86 13.55 -1.91
CA GLU A 92 6.40 14.91 -2.17
C GLU A 92 4.92 15.11 -1.80
N ASP A 93 4.53 16.35 -1.50
CA ASP A 93 3.15 16.75 -1.17
C ASP A 93 2.15 16.50 -2.31
N GLU A 94 2.62 16.28 -3.54
CA GLU A 94 1.79 15.87 -4.67
C GLU A 94 1.28 14.43 -4.55
N VAL A 95 1.91 13.61 -3.71
CA VAL A 95 1.53 12.23 -3.41
C VAL A 95 0.96 12.12 -2.01
N ASN A 96 1.73 12.58 -1.01
CA ASN A 96 1.29 12.61 0.38
C ASN A 96 0.43 13.84 0.63
N THR A 97 -0.78 13.62 1.10
CA THR A 97 -1.77 14.67 1.33
C THR A 97 -2.12 14.76 2.83
N GLU A 98 -3.19 15.43 3.14
CA GLU A 98 -3.76 15.45 4.50
C GLU A 98 -4.52 14.16 4.86
N PHE A 99 -4.60 13.19 3.95
CA PHE A 99 -5.32 11.92 4.09
C PHE A 99 -4.36 10.74 4.25
N ASP A 100 -4.89 9.53 4.09
CA ASP A 100 -4.09 8.30 4.18
C ASP A 100 -3.63 7.83 2.80
N GLU A 101 -2.33 7.68 2.59
CA GLU A 101 -1.72 7.05 1.43
C GLU A 101 -0.98 5.77 1.83
N GLY A 102 -1.08 4.73 1.00
CA GLY A 102 -0.42 3.47 1.31
C GLY A 102 -0.35 2.47 0.16
N THR A 103 0.23 1.33 0.45
CA THR A 103 0.28 0.15 -0.44
C THR A 103 0.74 0.46 -1.87
N PRO A 104 1.93 1.04 -2.06
CA PRO A 104 2.40 1.42 -3.39
C PRO A 104 2.75 0.20 -4.25
N SER A 105 2.50 0.29 -5.55
CA SER A 105 2.91 -0.68 -6.57
C SER A 105 3.39 0.07 -7.81
N PHE A 106 4.42 -0.43 -8.49
CA PHE A 106 5.09 0.29 -9.57
C PHE A 106 4.99 -0.44 -10.90
N SER A 107 4.84 0.33 -11.97
CA SER A 107 5.06 -0.17 -13.33
C SER A 107 6.50 -0.70 -13.48
N LYS A 108 6.72 -1.58 -14.43
CA LYS A 108 8.03 -2.21 -14.66
C LYS A 108 9.14 -1.18 -14.94
N ASP A 109 8.81 -0.09 -15.62
CA ASP A 109 9.73 1.00 -15.91
C ASP A 109 9.90 1.99 -14.75
N GLY A 110 9.08 1.84 -13.68
CA GLY A 110 9.10 2.67 -12.49
C GLY A 110 8.62 4.10 -12.66
N ASN A 111 8.01 4.41 -13.78
CA ASN A 111 7.53 5.76 -14.05
C ASN A 111 6.08 5.98 -13.64
N THR A 112 5.38 4.91 -13.24
CA THR A 112 4.00 4.97 -12.75
C THR A 112 3.90 4.25 -11.42
N MET A 113 3.32 4.91 -10.43
CA MET A 113 2.98 4.37 -9.12
C MET A 113 1.48 4.32 -8.97
N TYR A 114 0.99 3.17 -8.54
CA TYR A 114 -0.39 2.93 -8.11
C TYR A 114 -0.38 2.81 -6.60
N TYR A 115 -1.30 3.47 -5.91
CA TYR A 115 -1.36 3.44 -4.45
C TYR A 115 -2.78 3.56 -3.94
N THR A 116 -3.01 3.15 -2.71
CA THR A 116 -4.29 3.35 -2.03
C THR A 116 -4.34 4.74 -1.44
N TYR A 117 -5.44 5.41 -1.65
CA TYR A 117 -5.78 6.72 -1.10
C TYR A 117 -7.10 6.63 -0.34
N CYS A 118 -7.15 7.16 0.87
CA CYS A 118 -8.37 7.17 1.69
C CYS A 118 -8.66 8.58 2.15
N ALA A 119 -9.49 9.30 1.39
CA ALA A 119 -10.02 10.57 1.86
C ALA A 119 -10.99 10.33 3.02
N GLN A 120 -10.88 11.16 4.06
CA GLN A 120 -11.88 11.20 5.11
C GLN A 120 -13.01 12.12 4.64
N ASP A 121 -14.17 11.56 4.33
CA ASP A 121 -15.38 12.35 4.21
C ASP A 121 -16.10 12.31 5.56
N PRO A 122 -16.19 13.44 6.28
CA PRO A 122 -16.88 13.50 7.58
C PRO A 122 -18.37 13.19 7.48
N GLU A 123 -18.98 13.37 6.29
CA GLU A 123 -20.41 13.23 6.05
C GLU A 123 -20.77 12.01 5.18
N GLY A 124 -19.79 11.29 4.66
CA GLY A 124 -19.97 10.18 3.72
C GLY A 124 -19.43 8.84 4.20
N PRO A 125 -19.82 7.75 3.54
CA PRO A 125 -19.17 6.48 3.76
C PRO A 125 -17.72 6.59 3.34
N ARG A 126 -16.83 6.12 4.21
CA ARG A 126 -15.40 6.11 3.98
C ARG A 126 -15.07 5.17 2.83
N THR A 127 -14.58 5.69 1.73
CA THR A 127 -14.12 4.89 0.60
C THR A 127 -12.61 5.00 0.47
N SER A 128 -11.96 3.86 0.26
CA SER A 128 -10.60 3.82 -0.25
C SER A 128 -10.64 3.77 -1.77
N GLU A 129 -9.72 4.46 -2.42
CA GLU A 129 -9.61 4.56 -3.86
C GLU A 129 -8.19 4.23 -4.30
N ILE A 130 -8.04 3.85 -5.56
CA ILE A 130 -6.71 3.69 -6.15
C ILE A 130 -6.36 4.97 -6.90
N TYR A 131 -5.21 5.52 -6.57
CA TYR A 131 -4.63 6.68 -7.21
C TYR A 131 -3.39 6.29 -8.02
N ILE A 132 -3.11 7.09 -9.02
CA ILE A 132 -2.00 6.90 -9.95
C ILE A 132 -1.21 8.18 -9.98
N SER A 133 0.09 8.07 -9.71
CA SER A 133 1.06 9.14 -9.91
C SER A 133 2.09 8.72 -10.94
N SER A 134 2.53 9.65 -11.76
CA SER A 134 3.58 9.42 -12.75
C SER A 134 4.74 10.37 -12.53
N ARG A 135 5.93 9.94 -12.90
CA ARG A 135 7.13 10.77 -12.86
C ARG A 135 7.84 10.79 -14.23
N SER A 136 8.31 11.96 -14.62
CA SER A 136 9.21 12.15 -15.78
C SER A 136 10.64 12.47 -15.34
N SER A 137 10.86 12.63 -14.03
CA SER A 137 12.13 12.95 -13.39
C SER A 137 12.24 12.20 -12.07
N ALA A 138 13.01 12.71 -11.12
CA ALA A 138 13.16 12.11 -9.79
C ALA A 138 11.93 12.30 -8.87
N LYS A 139 11.03 13.24 -9.19
CA LYS A 139 9.86 13.58 -8.37
C LYS A 139 8.57 12.97 -8.93
N TRP A 140 7.71 12.55 -8.03
CA TRP A 140 6.36 12.10 -8.35
C TRP A 140 5.44 13.31 -8.59
N GLY A 141 4.61 13.22 -9.61
CA GLY A 141 3.57 14.21 -9.87
C GLY A 141 2.32 13.97 -9.05
N LYS A 142 1.36 14.88 -9.17
CA LYS A 142 0.09 14.80 -8.47
C LYS A 142 -0.64 13.50 -8.78
N GLY A 143 -1.10 12.82 -7.73
CA GLY A 143 -1.92 11.65 -7.85
C GLY A 143 -3.29 11.94 -8.46
N THR A 144 -3.75 11.07 -9.33
CA THR A 144 -5.07 11.12 -9.94
C THR A 144 -5.81 9.81 -9.74
N ARG A 145 -7.13 9.87 -9.56
CA ARG A 145 -7.96 8.68 -9.36
C ARG A 145 -7.90 7.75 -10.57
N ALA A 146 -7.75 6.45 -10.33
CA ALA A 146 -7.88 5.43 -11.36
C ALA A 146 -9.35 5.21 -11.76
N ASN A 147 -9.63 5.20 -13.04
CA ASN A 147 -10.97 5.03 -13.61
C ASN A 147 -11.35 3.53 -13.68
N ILE A 148 -11.65 2.91 -12.53
CA ILE A 148 -12.00 1.49 -12.44
C ILE A 148 -13.51 1.29 -12.24
N VAL A 149 -14.10 2.10 -11.36
CA VAL A 149 -15.54 2.10 -11.05
C VAL A 149 -16.10 3.50 -11.20
N LYS A 150 -17.38 3.59 -11.57
CA LYS A 150 -18.06 4.88 -11.81
C LYS A 150 -18.68 5.46 -10.55
N ASP A 151 -19.02 4.61 -9.58
CA ASP A 151 -19.60 5.04 -8.31
C ASP A 151 -18.52 5.54 -7.34
N SER A 152 -18.94 6.20 -6.27
CA SER A 152 -18.07 6.74 -5.22
C SER A 152 -18.15 5.97 -3.90
N VAL A 153 -18.90 4.86 -3.88
CA VAL A 153 -19.13 4.08 -2.65
C VAL A 153 -18.35 2.78 -2.62
N THR A 154 -18.00 2.23 -3.79
CA THR A 154 -17.20 1.01 -3.89
C THR A 154 -15.76 1.28 -3.45
N ALA A 155 -15.32 0.59 -2.41
CA ALA A 155 -13.95 0.67 -1.93
C ALA A 155 -12.98 -0.07 -2.86
N LEU A 156 -11.86 0.57 -3.19
CA LEU A 156 -10.76 0.01 -3.98
C LEU A 156 -9.45 0.24 -3.24
N GLY A 157 -8.63 -0.78 -3.09
CA GLY A 157 -7.35 -0.61 -2.41
C GLY A 157 -6.35 -1.74 -2.70
N HIS A 158 -5.17 -1.61 -2.14
CA HIS A 158 -4.08 -2.58 -2.27
C HIS A 158 -3.75 -2.93 -3.73
N PRO A 159 -3.44 -1.94 -4.58
CA PRO A 159 -3.15 -2.16 -5.98
C PRO A 159 -1.87 -2.96 -6.18
N SER A 160 -1.86 -3.82 -7.19
CA SER A 160 -0.69 -4.55 -7.66
C SER A 160 -0.74 -4.65 -9.17
N ILE A 161 0.14 -3.92 -9.86
CA ILE A 161 0.22 -3.96 -11.32
C ILE A 161 0.98 -5.21 -11.78
N SER A 162 0.49 -5.87 -12.82
CA SER A 162 1.20 -7.02 -13.41
C SER A 162 2.52 -6.59 -14.03
N PRO A 163 3.54 -7.47 -14.08
CA PRO A 163 4.85 -7.13 -14.66
C PRO A 163 4.80 -6.69 -16.13
N ASP A 164 3.78 -7.11 -16.88
CA ASP A 164 3.55 -6.70 -18.28
C ASP A 164 2.71 -5.41 -18.40
N GLY A 165 2.29 -4.82 -17.26
CA GLY A 165 1.50 -3.59 -17.18
C GLY A 165 0.06 -3.71 -17.66
N LYS A 166 -0.43 -4.93 -17.99
CA LYS A 166 -1.75 -5.11 -18.60
C LYS A 166 -2.90 -5.27 -17.61
N TYR A 167 -2.61 -5.70 -16.39
CA TYR A 167 -3.61 -5.99 -15.38
C TYR A 167 -3.26 -5.32 -14.07
N LEU A 168 -4.23 -4.63 -13.50
CA LEU A 168 -4.19 -4.17 -12.12
C LEU A 168 -5.00 -5.14 -11.27
N TYR A 169 -4.36 -5.72 -10.26
CA TYR A 169 -4.99 -6.51 -9.21
C TYR A 169 -5.24 -5.61 -8.01
N PHE A 170 -6.36 -5.78 -7.34
CA PHE A 170 -6.74 -4.93 -6.20
C PHE A 170 -7.80 -5.61 -5.34
N VAL A 171 -7.97 -5.10 -4.15
CA VAL A 171 -9.02 -5.51 -3.21
C VAL A 171 -10.21 -4.57 -3.34
N SER A 172 -11.43 -5.11 -3.34
CA SER A 172 -12.67 -4.33 -3.42
C SER A 172 -13.84 -5.06 -2.75
N ASP A 173 -14.82 -4.30 -2.26
CA ASP A 173 -16.13 -4.77 -1.80
C ASP A 173 -17.21 -4.66 -2.89
N ALA A 174 -16.79 -4.54 -4.15
CA ALA A 174 -17.68 -4.42 -5.29
C ALA A 174 -18.67 -5.57 -5.41
N VAL A 175 -19.85 -5.26 -5.94
CA VAL A 175 -20.89 -6.27 -6.23
C VAL A 175 -20.35 -7.33 -7.19
N GLY A 176 -20.70 -8.60 -6.92
CA GLY A 176 -20.21 -9.75 -7.69
C GLY A 176 -19.05 -10.49 -7.02
N GLY A 177 -18.61 -10.04 -5.86
CA GLY A 177 -17.71 -10.76 -4.96
C GLY A 177 -18.40 -11.89 -4.18
N TYR A 178 -17.63 -12.52 -3.29
CA TYR A 178 -18.10 -13.64 -2.44
C TYR A 178 -18.44 -13.20 -1.01
N GLY A 179 -18.40 -11.89 -0.76
CA GLY A 179 -18.76 -11.27 0.52
C GLY A 179 -17.60 -10.56 1.20
N GLY A 180 -17.85 -9.36 1.70
CA GLY A 180 -16.84 -8.48 2.24
C GLY A 180 -15.90 -7.94 1.15
N LYS A 181 -14.59 -7.99 1.39
CA LYS A 181 -13.58 -7.54 0.42
C LYS A 181 -12.99 -8.75 -0.31
N ASP A 182 -13.04 -8.70 -1.62
CA ASP A 182 -12.54 -9.73 -2.52
C ASP A 182 -11.41 -9.22 -3.42
N LEU A 183 -10.68 -10.15 -4.04
CA LEU A 183 -9.62 -9.83 -4.98
C LEU A 183 -10.20 -9.72 -6.40
N PHE A 184 -9.99 -8.56 -7.00
CA PHE A 184 -10.40 -8.27 -8.37
C PHE A 184 -9.19 -8.01 -9.27
N ARG A 185 -9.42 -8.06 -10.56
CA ARG A 185 -8.49 -7.55 -11.57
C ARG A 185 -9.25 -6.74 -12.61
N ALA A 186 -8.61 -5.69 -13.11
CA ALA A 186 -9.05 -4.95 -14.27
C ALA A 186 -7.94 -4.94 -15.33
N ARG A 187 -8.31 -4.97 -16.60
CA ARG A 187 -7.37 -4.80 -17.71
C ARG A 187 -7.38 -3.34 -18.12
N GLY A 188 -6.21 -2.74 -18.26
CA GLY A 188 -6.14 -1.34 -18.66
C GLY A 188 -4.72 -0.88 -18.96
N VAL A 189 -4.60 0.36 -19.39
CA VAL A 189 -3.34 1.04 -19.64
C VAL A 189 -3.45 2.46 -19.06
N GLY A 190 -2.42 2.88 -18.32
CA GLY A 190 -2.42 4.20 -17.67
C GLY A 190 -3.50 4.32 -16.60
N SER A 191 -4.37 5.32 -16.71
CA SER A 191 -5.47 5.58 -15.79
C SER A 191 -6.80 4.92 -16.18
N ASP A 192 -6.90 4.37 -17.39
CA ASP A 192 -8.13 3.83 -17.92
C ASP A 192 -8.15 2.31 -17.82
N PHE A 193 -9.04 1.81 -16.98
CA PHE A 193 -9.25 0.39 -16.77
C PHE A 193 -10.63 -0.03 -17.30
N GLY A 194 -10.65 -1.15 -18.02
CA GLY A 194 -11.90 -1.80 -18.44
C GLY A 194 -12.64 -2.43 -17.26
N SER A 195 -13.72 -3.13 -17.57
CA SER A 195 -14.53 -3.81 -16.54
C SER A 195 -13.68 -4.71 -15.65
N MET A 196 -13.83 -4.54 -14.35
CA MET A 196 -13.20 -5.40 -13.36
C MET A 196 -13.86 -6.79 -13.33
N LYS A 197 -13.07 -7.80 -13.01
CA LYS A 197 -13.52 -9.18 -12.82
C LYS A 197 -12.97 -9.73 -11.53
N ILE A 198 -13.79 -10.49 -10.80
CA ILE A 198 -13.32 -11.21 -9.63
C ILE A 198 -12.23 -12.21 -10.02
N TRP A 199 -11.17 -12.28 -9.23
CA TRP A 199 -10.02 -13.13 -9.53
C TRP A 199 -9.86 -14.24 -8.49
N GLY A 200 -10.52 -15.38 -8.78
CA GLY A 200 -10.22 -16.69 -8.18
C GLY A 200 -10.64 -16.94 -6.74
N LEU A 201 -11.58 -17.86 -6.59
CA LEU A 201 -12.12 -18.36 -5.33
C LEU A 201 -11.07 -18.98 -4.39
N ILE A 202 -10.05 -19.64 -4.95
CA ILE A 202 -9.06 -20.40 -4.19
C ILE A 202 -8.05 -19.48 -3.51
N LEU A 203 -7.63 -18.41 -4.19
CA LEU A 203 -6.66 -17.45 -3.64
C LEU A 203 -7.26 -16.59 -2.52
N ILE A 204 -8.53 -16.19 -2.65
CA ILE A 204 -9.23 -15.37 -1.66
C ILE A 204 -9.27 -16.08 -0.31
N ARG A 205 -9.54 -17.38 -0.29
CA ARG A 205 -9.53 -18.17 0.97
C ARG A 205 -8.15 -18.25 1.63
N LEU A 206 -7.08 -18.22 0.87
CA LEU A 206 -5.71 -18.23 1.40
C LEU A 206 -5.26 -16.85 1.88
N VAL A 207 -5.53 -15.80 1.10
CA VAL A 207 -5.12 -14.42 1.39
C VAL A 207 -5.92 -13.84 2.56
N MET A 208 -7.23 -14.03 2.60
CA MET A 208 -8.07 -13.57 3.73
C MET A 208 -7.68 -14.25 5.06
N ARG A 209 -7.20 -15.49 5.03
CA ARG A 209 -6.64 -16.11 6.24
C ARG A 209 -5.35 -15.42 6.72
N CYS A 210 -4.52 -14.92 5.83
CA CYS A 210 -3.32 -14.15 6.20
C CYS A 210 -3.65 -12.74 6.71
N PHE A 211 -4.61 -12.04 6.08
CA PHE A 211 -5.02 -10.70 6.50
C PHE A 211 -5.75 -10.68 7.85
N LEU A 212 -6.59 -11.67 8.12
CA LEU A 212 -7.25 -11.82 9.42
C LEU A 212 -6.28 -12.17 10.56
N MET A 213 -5.09 -12.69 10.25
CA MET A 213 -4.03 -12.92 11.25
C MET A 213 -3.21 -11.67 11.57
N CYS A 214 -3.26 -10.63 10.74
CA CYS A 214 -2.52 -9.39 10.96
C CYS A 214 -3.30 -8.32 11.74
N GLY A 215 -4.50 -8.64 12.27
CA GLY A 215 -5.16 -7.80 13.29
C GLY A 215 -5.55 -6.40 12.84
N ILE A 216 -5.97 -6.22 11.59
CA ILE A 216 -6.66 -5.00 11.17
C ILE A 216 -8.14 -5.21 11.44
N PRO A 217 -8.78 -4.39 12.31
CA PRO A 217 -10.18 -4.49 12.65
C PRO A 217 -11.10 -4.32 11.45
#